data_9019a8ba6e35b9638fc0d2b8287977f6
#
_entry.id   9019a8ba6e35b9638fc0d2b8287977f6
#
_cell.length_a   1.000
_cell.length_b   1.000
_cell.length_c   1.000
_cell.angle_alpha   90.00
_cell.angle_beta   90.00
_cell.angle_gamma   90.00
#
_symmetry.space_group_name_H-M   'P 1'
#
loop_
_entity.id
_entity.type
_entity.pdbx_description
1 polymer ?
#
loop_
_entity_poly.entity_id
_entity_poly.type
_entity_poly.pdbx_seq_one_letter_code
_entity_poly.pdbx_strand_id
1 'polypeptide(L)'
;MKKRGRIIAGVVAAAMALGMTGCSGGSAGKEDSKKEEKVEEKVDSDFKVSYDGIKTASLDVGLSVHDPSIFESDGTYYIYGSHMATAKSTDLRNWTMVADGYGKNSVYGDLMFRDDPFEYTGNLNSIIPTDDSGCHVWAPDVIYNKAQKLYYMYFCTSSTWNASNLCYATSKSPEGPFDWKGALIYSGFNSETIKKTDVLDYVEEDYAKEHYIKEVGDEYNYEECPNAIDPTVFYDENDRLWMVYGSWSGGIFLLELDEKTGKVIHPEADPDKGVDSYFGKRLIGGGHTSIEAPYILYDEPSGYYYLYVSYGALTREGGYQIRVFRSETPDGDYVDMNGQAPGIGKGNPAYFGLKLSGNYLLPSLEMAYMATGHNSAFIDKDGKRYIVNHTRFDNDSEYHEPRVHQYFLNEEGWPCMLPYATDGETISGSGYAMDKVAGEYYVINQGMKVDKEIAEPFKLVLTEKGNVFGKGITGTWEMKKDSYYVHITYKEKEYSGVFCEMKDEAGTPVMAFTAVGSNESIWGVKY
;
A
#
# COMPACT_ATOMS: atom_id res chain seq x y z
N MET A 1 -22.47 6.74 52.10
CA MET A 1 -23.42 5.81 52.83
C MET A 1 -24.21 5.02 51.81
N LYS A 2 -24.28 3.66 52.05
CA LYS A 2 -25.08 2.60 51.34
C LYS A 2 -24.68 2.31 49.89
N LYS A 3 -23.94 1.29 49.56
CA LYS A 3 -23.91 -0.20 49.61
C LYS A 3 -25.15 -0.90 49.01
N ARG A 4 -24.79 -1.84 48.09
CA ARG A 4 -25.44 -3.11 47.63
C ARG A 4 -26.00 -3.04 46.20
N GLY A 5 -25.86 -4.09 45.37
CA GLY A 5 -25.41 -5.47 45.54
C GLY A 5 -25.33 -6.21 44.20
N ARG A 6 -24.50 -7.23 44.21
CA ARG A 6 -24.26 -8.20 43.11
C ARG A 6 -25.48 -9.11 42.87
N ILE A 7 -25.72 -9.50 41.61
CA ILE A 7 -26.42 -10.73 41.27
C ILE A 7 -25.56 -11.53 40.31
N ILE A 8 -25.20 -12.74 40.73
CA ILE A 8 -24.55 -13.81 39.97
C ILE A 8 -25.67 -14.72 39.48
N ALA A 9 -25.72 -15.03 38.20
CA ALA A 9 -26.54 -16.11 37.67
C ALA A 9 -25.62 -17.17 37.06
N GLY A 10 -25.56 -18.32 37.74
CA GLY A 10 -24.91 -19.51 37.26
C GLY A 10 -25.79 -20.28 36.29
N VAL A 11 -25.18 -20.88 35.28
CA VAL A 11 -25.81 -21.87 34.39
C VAL A 11 -25.22 -23.25 34.73
N VAL A 12 -26.13 -24.15 35.07
CA VAL A 12 -25.89 -25.56 35.39
C VAL A 12 -25.78 -26.35 34.09
N ALA A 13 -24.70 -27.10 33.93
CA ALA A 13 -24.58 -28.13 32.92
C ALA A 13 -25.08 -29.47 33.45
N ALA A 14 -26.05 -30.05 32.79
CA ALA A 14 -26.53 -31.40 33.07
C ALA A 14 -25.84 -32.41 32.16
N ALA A 15 -25.11 -33.33 32.78
CA ALA A 15 -24.57 -34.53 32.12
C ALA A 15 -25.59 -35.66 32.24
N MET A 16 -25.97 -36.29 31.15
CA MET A 16 -26.63 -37.60 31.15
C MET A 16 -25.65 -38.68 30.81
N ALA A 17 -25.36 -39.55 31.76
CA ALA A 17 -24.68 -40.81 31.54
C ALA A 17 -25.73 -41.91 31.31
N LEU A 18 -25.54 -42.68 30.25
CA LEU A 18 -26.18 -43.99 30.11
C LEU A 18 -25.07 -45.05 29.91
N GLY A 19 -24.94 -45.89 30.91
CA GLY A 19 -24.08 -47.03 30.86
C GLY A 19 -24.74 -48.21 30.15
N MET A 20 -23.92 -49.01 29.49
CA MET A 20 -24.16 -50.45 29.31
C MET A 20 -22.85 -51.24 29.34
N THR A 21 -22.83 -52.23 30.14
CA THR A 21 -21.80 -53.20 30.42
C THR A 21 -21.65 -54.22 29.30
N GLY A 22 -20.41 -54.64 29.02
CA GLY A 22 -20.10 -55.83 28.21
C GLY A 22 -18.62 -56.15 28.22
N CYS A 23 -18.25 -57.19 28.93
CA CYS A 23 -16.88 -57.74 29.05
C CYS A 23 -16.38 -58.33 27.74
N SER A 24 -15.07 -58.13 27.42
CA SER A 24 -14.03 -59.19 27.36
C SER A 24 -12.78 -58.69 26.66
N GLY A 25 -11.71 -58.86 27.32
CA GLY A 25 -10.32 -59.08 27.08
C GLY A 25 -9.69 -58.82 25.68
N GLY A 26 -8.58 -58.08 25.72
CA GLY A 26 -7.65 -57.98 24.62
C GLY A 26 -6.65 -56.88 24.86
N SER A 27 -5.47 -57.25 25.38
CA SER A 27 -4.28 -56.40 25.52
C SER A 27 -3.74 -56.00 24.15
N ALA A 28 -3.99 -54.78 23.74
CA ALA A 28 -3.23 -54.13 22.65
C ALA A 28 -3.52 -52.62 22.69
N GLY A 29 -2.78 -51.85 23.45
CA GLY A 29 -3.02 -50.43 23.58
C GLY A 29 -1.85 -49.58 24.07
N LYS A 30 -0.62 -50.09 23.99
CA LYS A 30 0.57 -49.32 24.42
C LYS A 30 1.64 -49.11 23.36
N GLU A 31 1.50 -49.68 22.17
CA GLU A 31 2.45 -49.43 21.07
C GLU A 31 2.01 -48.31 20.11
N ASP A 32 0.70 -48.06 19.97
CA ASP A 32 0.22 -47.02 19.04
C ASP A 32 0.38 -45.60 19.61
N SER A 33 0.15 -45.38 20.91
CA SER A 33 0.35 -44.05 21.50
C SER A 33 1.83 -43.58 21.49
N LYS A 34 2.78 -44.54 21.61
CA LYS A 34 4.22 -44.23 21.51
C LYS A 34 4.68 -44.03 20.06
N LYS A 35 3.97 -44.58 19.08
CA LYS A 35 4.27 -44.35 17.67
C LYS A 35 3.68 -43.00 17.20
N GLU A 36 2.49 -42.66 17.64
CA GLU A 36 1.89 -41.35 17.33
C GLU A 36 2.67 -40.20 17.99
N GLU A 37 3.00 -40.29 19.29
CA GLU A 37 3.85 -39.32 19.97
C GLU A 37 5.24 -39.17 19.32
N LYS A 38 5.89 -40.25 18.92
CA LYS A 38 7.17 -40.17 18.22
C LYS A 38 7.06 -39.62 16.79
N VAL A 39 5.96 -39.87 16.13
CA VAL A 39 5.70 -39.34 14.79
C VAL A 39 5.37 -37.84 14.87
N GLU A 40 4.55 -37.39 15.83
CA GLU A 40 4.28 -35.99 16.09
C GLU A 40 5.52 -35.20 16.50
N GLU A 41 6.34 -35.73 17.42
CA GLU A 41 7.59 -35.11 17.87
C GLU A 41 8.62 -35.00 16.73
N LYS A 42 8.67 -35.99 15.82
CA LYS A 42 9.52 -35.96 14.64
C LYS A 42 9.02 -35.00 13.57
N VAL A 43 7.71 -34.92 13.35
CA VAL A 43 7.08 -33.95 12.43
C VAL A 43 7.31 -32.51 12.92
N ASP A 44 7.18 -32.24 14.21
CA ASP A 44 7.40 -30.90 14.78
C ASP A 44 8.87 -30.43 14.66
N SER A 45 9.84 -31.35 14.72
CA SER A 45 11.26 -31.03 14.56
C SER A 45 11.63 -30.70 13.11
N ASP A 46 10.95 -31.30 12.14
CA ASP A 46 11.23 -31.13 10.71
C ASP A 46 10.76 -29.73 10.18
N PHE A 47 9.89 -29.00 10.92
CA PHE A 47 9.43 -27.66 10.56
C PHE A 47 10.10 -26.54 11.36
N LYS A 48 11.19 -26.84 12.08
CA LYS A 48 11.97 -25.78 12.72
C LYS A 48 12.63 -24.90 11.65
N VAL A 49 12.43 -23.58 11.77
CA VAL A 49 13.09 -22.61 10.90
C VAL A 49 14.57 -22.56 11.24
N SER A 50 15.43 -22.74 10.24
CA SER A 50 16.88 -22.50 10.30
C SER A 50 17.28 -21.83 9.00
N TYR A 51 18.15 -20.86 9.07
CA TYR A 51 18.71 -20.15 7.91
C TYR A 51 20.15 -20.62 7.59
N ASP A 52 20.55 -21.77 8.13
CA ASP A 52 21.89 -22.33 7.90
C ASP A 52 22.18 -22.49 6.40
N GLY A 53 23.25 -21.85 5.94
CA GLY A 53 23.67 -21.88 4.54
C GLY A 53 23.00 -20.85 3.63
N ILE A 54 22.00 -20.11 4.11
CA ILE A 54 21.39 -18.98 3.38
C ILE A 54 22.28 -17.74 3.60
N LYS A 55 22.67 -17.11 2.51
CA LYS A 55 23.40 -15.84 2.57
C LYS A 55 22.43 -14.71 2.83
N THR A 56 22.85 -13.80 3.70
CA THR A 56 22.11 -12.56 3.95
C THR A 56 22.79 -11.37 3.25
N ALA A 57 22.01 -10.40 2.86
CA ALA A 57 22.46 -9.11 2.36
C ALA A 57 21.44 -8.03 2.71
N SER A 58 21.92 -6.79 2.67
CA SER A 58 21.07 -5.60 2.67
C SER A 58 21.22 -4.92 1.31
N LEU A 59 20.11 -4.67 0.63
CA LEU A 59 20.13 -3.83 -0.55
C LEU A 59 20.29 -2.38 -0.08
N ASP A 60 21.52 -1.86 -0.17
CA ASP A 60 21.83 -0.47 0.12
C ASP A 60 21.64 0.33 -1.18
N VAL A 61 20.58 1.12 -1.26
CA VAL A 61 20.31 2.00 -2.40
C VAL A 61 21.17 3.27 -2.33
N GLY A 62 21.71 3.59 -1.13
CA GLY A 62 22.61 4.71 -0.89
C GLY A 62 21.91 6.08 -0.96
N LEU A 63 20.59 6.13 -1.00
CA LEU A 63 19.82 7.37 -0.98
C LEU A 63 18.45 7.18 -0.34
N SER A 64 17.89 8.30 0.12
CA SER A 64 16.59 8.35 0.77
C SER A 64 15.62 9.18 -0.07
N VAL A 65 14.50 8.61 -0.46
CA VAL A 65 13.36 9.30 -1.07
C VAL A 65 12.11 8.81 -0.37
N HIS A 66 11.43 9.70 0.33
CA HIS A 66 10.16 9.43 1.03
C HIS A 66 8.99 9.64 0.07
N ASP A 67 7.94 8.84 0.19
CA ASP A 67 6.73 8.96 -0.64
C ASP A 67 7.02 8.89 -2.16
N PRO A 68 7.73 7.85 -2.65
CA PRO A 68 8.24 7.83 -4.01
C PRO A 68 7.13 7.66 -5.04
N SER A 69 6.94 8.66 -5.89
CA SER A 69 6.16 8.54 -7.12
C SER A 69 7.08 8.33 -8.31
N ILE A 70 6.76 7.33 -9.15
CA ILE A 70 7.61 6.92 -10.27
C ILE A 70 7.09 7.43 -11.60
N PHE A 71 8.02 7.88 -12.45
CA PHE A 71 7.75 8.27 -13.82
C PHE A 71 8.87 7.75 -14.75
N GLU A 72 8.51 7.23 -15.93
CA GLU A 72 9.48 6.80 -16.94
C GLU A 72 9.51 7.78 -18.12
N SER A 73 10.71 8.16 -18.55
CA SER A 73 10.93 8.96 -19.74
C SER A 73 12.17 8.47 -20.47
N ASP A 74 12.01 8.08 -21.72
CA ASP A 74 13.11 7.68 -22.63
C ASP A 74 14.05 6.61 -22.04
N GLY A 75 13.49 5.63 -21.32
CA GLY A 75 14.24 4.54 -20.68
C GLY A 75 14.95 4.93 -19.39
N THR A 76 14.66 6.10 -18.86
CA THR A 76 15.09 6.54 -17.53
C THR A 76 13.89 6.62 -16.61
N TYR A 77 14.00 5.96 -15.46
CA TYR A 77 13.02 6.02 -14.39
C TYR A 77 13.39 7.13 -13.42
N TYR A 78 12.41 7.92 -13.04
CA TYR A 78 12.54 8.99 -12.06
C TYR A 78 11.64 8.69 -10.87
N ILE A 79 12.13 8.88 -9.65
CA ILE A 79 11.28 8.90 -8.46
C ILE A 79 11.31 10.30 -7.85
N TYR A 80 10.14 10.80 -7.54
CA TYR A 80 9.93 12.09 -6.89
C TYR A 80 9.33 11.84 -5.51
N GLY A 81 9.83 12.52 -4.50
CA GLY A 81 9.39 12.31 -3.14
C GLY A 81 9.24 13.59 -2.35
N SER A 82 8.74 13.43 -1.14
CA SER A 82 8.55 14.52 -0.19
C SER A 82 9.79 15.37 -0.01
N HIS A 83 9.60 16.66 0.27
CA HIS A 83 10.64 17.68 0.28
C HIS A 83 11.36 17.87 -1.06
N MET A 84 10.79 17.37 -2.16
CA MET A 84 11.37 17.41 -3.50
C MET A 84 12.66 16.60 -3.66
N ALA A 85 12.87 15.56 -2.85
CA ALA A 85 13.92 14.60 -3.10
C ALA A 85 13.62 13.86 -4.41
N THR A 86 14.57 13.84 -5.34
CA THR A 86 14.38 13.23 -6.66
C THR A 86 15.60 12.40 -7.04
N ALA A 87 15.36 11.17 -7.49
CA ALA A 87 16.42 10.30 -7.98
C ALA A 87 16.04 9.68 -9.33
N LYS A 88 17.03 9.18 -10.06
CA LYS A 88 16.84 8.50 -11.33
C LYS A 88 17.61 7.20 -11.42
N SER A 89 17.09 6.27 -12.24
CA SER A 89 17.69 4.96 -12.51
C SER A 89 17.42 4.53 -13.94
N THR A 90 18.23 3.60 -14.44
CA THR A 90 17.99 2.91 -15.73
C THR A 90 17.69 1.43 -15.54
N ASP A 91 17.74 0.92 -14.30
CA ASP A 91 17.59 -0.50 -13.98
C ASP A 91 16.69 -0.78 -12.74
N LEU A 92 16.10 0.28 -12.14
CA LEU A 92 15.24 0.22 -10.96
C LEU A 92 15.92 -0.25 -9.66
N ARG A 93 17.24 -0.48 -9.68
CA ARG A 93 18.04 -0.90 -8.51
C ARG A 93 19.10 0.11 -8.13
N ASN A 94 19.79 0.63 -9.13
CA ASN A 94 20.88 1.59 -8.95
C ASN A 94 20.34 3.00 -9.20
N TRP A 95 20.23 3.78 -8.15
CA TRP A 95 19.67 5.13 -8.20
C TRP A 95 20.75 6.19 -8.06
N THR A 96 20.54 7.30 -8.74
CA THR A 96 21.40 8.50 -8.63
C THR A 96 20.53 9.68 -8.27
N MET A 97 20.92 10.41 -7.22
CA MET A 97 20.22 11.61 -6.78
C MET A 97 20.27 12.70 -7.86
N VAL A 98 19.12 13.26 -8.22
CA VAL A 98 18.95 14.44 -9.05
C VAL A 98 18.86 15.69 -8.20
N ALA A 99 18.08 15.63 -7.12
CA ALA A 99 17.92 16.69 -6.13
C ALA A 99 17.69 16.08 -4.75
N ASP A 100 18.38 16.61 -3.76
CA ASP A 100 18.24 16.25 -2.35
C ASP A 100 17.32 17.27 -1.63
N GLY A 101 16.23 17.62 -2.30
CA GLY A 101 15.28 18.59 -1.80
C GLY A 101 15.23 19.88 -2.63
N TYR A 102 14.47 20.85 -2.14
CA TYR A 102 14.35 22.16 -2.78
C TYR A 102 15.27 23.19 -2.13
N GLY A 103 15.55 24.26 -2.86
CA GLY A 103 16.40 25.35 -2.36
C GLY A 103 17.09 26.08 -3.50
N LYS A 104 17.81 27.15 -3.16
CA LYS A 104 18.39 28.11 -4.11
C LYS A 104 19.30 27.51 -5.19
N ASN A 105 19.93 26.37 -4.91
CA ASN A 105 20.81 25.67 -5.85
C ASN A 105 20.22 24.36 -6.36
N SER A 106 18.98 24.05 -6.02
CA SER A 106 18.25 22.88 -6.51
C SER A 106 17.57 23.17 -7.85
N VAL A 107 17.25 22.11 -8.60
CA VAL A 107 16.35 22.19 -9.75
C VAL A 107 14.93 22.65 -9.35
N TYR A 108 14.60 22.56 -8.07
CA TYR A 108 13.40 23.07 -7.42
C TYR A 108 13.67 24.39 -6.68
N GLY A 109 14.31 25.34 -7.38
CA GLY A 109 14.68 26.63 -6.81
C GLY A 109 13.64 27.72 -7.04
N ASP A 110 14.12 28.91 -7.32
CA ASP A 110 13.34 30.17 -7.35
C ASP A 110 12.06 30.11 -8.23
N LEU A 111 12.05 29.31 -9.31
CA LEU A 111 10.87 29.21 -10.20
C LEU A 111 9.69 28.51 -9.53
N MET A 112 9.94 27.48 -8.72
CA MET A 112 8.90 26.72 -8.06
C MET A 112 8.32 27.45 -6.86
N PHE A 113 9.12 28.29 -6.20
CA PHE A 113 8.71 28.98 -4.98
C PHE A 113 8.59 30.50 -5.15
N ARG A 114 8.56 30.97 -6.39
CA ARG A 114 8.51 32.42 -6.73
C ARG A 114 7.28 33.13 -6.17
N ASP A 115 6.11 32.49 -6.22
CA ASP A 115 4.83 33.06 -5.87
C ASP A 115 4.27 32.48 -4.56
N ASP A 116 5.15 32.02 -3.66
CA ASP A 116 4.89 31.49 -2.33
C ASP A 116 3.73 30.45 -2.28
N PRO A 117 3.99 29.19 -2.64
CA PRO A 117 2.99 28.11 -2.52
C PRO A 117 2.52 27.87 -1.08
N PHE A 118 3.16 28.51 -0.10
CA PHE A 118 2.85 28.43 1.33
C PHE A 118 1.99 29.60 1.84
N GLU A 119 1.55 30.51 0.99
CA GLU A 119 0.77 31.68 1.41
C GLU A 119 -0.44 31.29 2.26
N TYR A 120 -1.13 30.21 1.88
CA TYR A 120 -2.27 29.70 2.63
C TYR A 120 -1.85 28.90 3.87
N THR A 121 -0.95 27.94 3.70
CA THR A 121 -0.57 27.00 4.77
C THR A 121 0.40 27.63 5.78
N GLY A 122 1.11 28.66 5.37
CA GLY A 122 2.11 29.32 6.19
C GLY A 122 3.37 28.46 6.39
N ASN A 123 4.35 29.07 7.04
CA ASN A 123 5.63 28.45 7.31
C ASN A 123 5.59 27.71 8.66
N LEU A 124 5.90 26.44 8.67
CA LEU A 124 5.95 25.59 9.88
C LEU A 124 7.13 25.83 10.83
N ASN A 125 7.97 26.82 10.60
CA ASN A 125 9.13 27.15 11.45
C ASN A 125 8.83 27.25 12.95
N SER A 126 7.57 27.32 13.34
CA SER A 126 7.17 27.37 14.75
C SER A 126 6.99 25.98 15.40
N ILE A 127 6.88 24.91 14.62
CA ILE A 127 6.52 23.57 15.12
C ILE A 127 7.64 22.54 14.96
N ILE A 128 8.47 22.65 13.91
CA ILE A 128 9.64 21.77 13.70
C ILE A 128 10.92 22.61 13.60
N PRO A 129 11.72 22.66 14.66
CA PRO A 129 12.87 23.59 14.75
C PRO A 129 14.09 23.22 13.91
N THR A 130 14.06 22.16 13.10
CA THR A 130 15.26 21.53 12.55
C THR A 130 15.42 21.62 11.04
N ASP A 131 14.46 22.22 10.35
CA ASP A 131 14.54 22.41 8.92
C ASP A 131 14.81 23.89 8.62
N ASP A 132 16.00 24.19 8.11
CA ASP A 132 16.37 25.55 7.68
C ASP A 132 15.48 26.06 6.52
N SER A 133 14.73 25.18 5.87
CA SER A 133 13.82 25.53 4.77
C SER A 133 12.47 26.07 5.26
N GLY A 134 12.01 25.62 6.42
CA GLY A 134 10.77 26.03 7.04
C GLY A 134 9.49 25.72 6.27
N CYS A 135 9.57 24.96 5.22
CA CYS A 135 8.48 24.65 4.31
C CYS A 135 8.23 23.17 4.26
N HIS A 136 6.96 22.75 4.27
CA HIS A 136 6.57 21.36 4.11
C HIS A 136 5.90 21.16 2.75
N VAL A 137 6.66 20.55 1.85
CA VAL A 137 6.22 20.06 0.55
C VAL A 137 6.21 18.55 0.60
N TRP A 138 5.06 17.93 0.31
CA TRP A 138 4.89 16.50 0.43
C TRP A 138 4.45 15.87 -0.89
N ALA A 139 4.78 14.57 -1.05
CA ALA A 139 4.24 13.62 -1.99
C ALA A 139 3.99 14.17 -3.40
N PRO A 140 5.03 14.64 -4.12
CA PRO A 140 4.86 15.06 -5.51
C PRO A 140 4.64 13.86 -6.43
N ASP A 141 3.79 14.04 -7.43
CA ASP A 141 3.60 13.12 -8.54
C ASP A 141 3.81 13.84 -9.87
N VAL A 142 4.39 13.17 -10.86
CA VAL A 142 4.72 13.76 -12.14
C VAL A 142 4.08 12.98 -13.29
N ILE A 143 3.46 13.70 -14.20
CA ILE A 143 2.91 13.15 -15.44
C ILE A 143 3.34 14.00 -16.65
N TYR A 144 3.50 13.35 -17.79
CA TYR A 144 3.66 14.05 -19.05
C TYR A 144 2.29 14.43 -19.61
N ASN A 145 1.98 15.73 -19.62
CA ASN A 145 0.75 16.25 -20.18
C ASN A 145 0.84 16.24 -21.72
N LYS A 146 0.02 15.38 -22.33
CA LYS A 146 0.03 15.12 -23.78
C LYS A 146 -0.37 16.33 -24.59
N ALA A 147 -1.37 17.11 -24.11
CA ALA A 147 -1.89 18.30 -24.82
C ALA A 147 -0.89 19.45 -24.78
N GLN A 148 -0.26 19.70 -23.65
CA GLN A 148 0.66 20.82 -23.46
C GLN A 148 2.12 20.46 -23.81
N LYS A 149 2.45 19.16 -23.91
CA LYS A 149 3.80 18.64 -24.14
C LYS A 149 4.80 19.13 -23.08
N LEU A 150 4.36 19.11 -21.82
CA LEU A 150 5.10 19.50 -20.64
C LEU A 150 4.97 18.42 -19.56
N TYR A 151 5.95 18.35 -18.70
CA TYR A 151 5.86 17.60 -17.46
C TYR A 151 5.11 18.44 -16.42
N TYR A 152 4.07 17.89 -15.86
CA TYR A 152 3.28 18.46 -14.79
C TYR A 152 3.61 17.76 -13.49
N MET A 153 4.00 18.49 -12.47
CA MET A 153 4.20 18.00 -11.13
C MET A 153 3.06 18.50 -10.25
N TYR A 154 2.33 17.57 -9.64
CA TYR A 154 1.33 17.85 -8.64
C TYR A 154 1.90 17.51 -7.28
N PHE A 155 1.69 18.35 -6.27
CA PHE A 155 2.24 18.20 -4.95
C PHE A 155 1.35 18.91 -3.93
N CYS A 156 1.64 18.78 -2.65
CA CYS A 156 0.93 19.51 -1.63
C CYS A 156 1.86 20.31 -0.72
N THR A 157 1.32 21.36 -0.12
CA THR A 157 1.90 22.00 1.04
C THR A 157 1.00 21.84 2.24
N SER A 158 1.56 21.78 3.45
CA SER A 158 0.76 21.71 4.65
C SER A 158 1.47 22.36 5.84
N SER A 159 0.68 22.88 6.79
CA SER A 159 1.20 23.53 8.00
C SER A 159 0.75 22.82 9.28
N THR A 160 -0.53 22.82 9.54
CA THR A 160 -1.13 21.97 10.56
C THR A 160 -1.74 20.77 9.87
N TRP A 161 -2.02 19.73 10.60
CA TRP A 161 -2.42 18.46 10.02
C TRP A 161 -3.60 18.48 9.03
N ASN A 162 -4.41 19.52 8.97
CA ASN A 162 -5.51 19.68 7.99
C ASN A 162 -5.39 20.93 7.12
N ALA A 163 -4.60 21.93 7.52
CA ALA A 163 -4.43 23.14 6.71
C ALA A 163 -3.43 22.86 5.59
N SER A 164 -3.95 22.42 4.46
CA SER A 164 -3.19 21.96 3.30
C SER A 164 -3.76 22.51 2.01
N ASN A 165 -2.94 22.49 0.96
CA ASN A 165 -3.40 22.75 -0.40
C ASN A 165 -2.69 21.86 -1.42
N LEU A 166 -3.42 21.44 -2.45
CA LEU A 166 -2.85 20.82 -3.63
C LEU A 166 -2.35 21.89 -4.58
N CYS A 167 -1.19 21.64 -5.16
CA CYS A 167 -0.46 22.58 -5.99
C CYS A 167 0.01 21.93 -7.28
N TYR A 168 0.37 22.73 -8.30
CA TYR A 168 1.03 22.19 -9.46
C TYR A 168 2.07 23.13 -10.04
N ALA A 169 3.06 22.53 -10.71
CA ALA A 169 4.14 23.20 -11.42
C ALA A 169 4.41 22.50 -12.74
N THR A 170 5.04 23.16 -13.70
CA THR A 170 5.31 22.60 -15.02
C THR A 170 6.77 22.72 -15.42
N SER A 171 7.25 21.77 -16.24
CA SER A 171 8.61 21.80 -16.79
C SER A 171 8.65 21.25 -18.22
N LYS A 172 9.71 21.59 -18.95
CA LYS A 172 10.04 20.99 -20.26
C LYS A 172 10.88 19.71 -20.11
N SER A 173 11.37 19.42 -18.93
CA SER A 173 12.23 18.27 -18.63
C SER A 173 11.71 17.56 -17.38
N PRO A 174 11.79 16.23 -17.27
CA PRO A 174 11.45 15.51 -16.06
C PRO A 174 12.37 15.88 -14.88
N GLU A 175 13.57 16.35 -15.15
CA GLU A 175 14.51 16.82 -14.13
C GLU A 175 14.29 18.29 -13.73
N GLY A 176 13.27 18.96 -14.26
CA GLY A 176 13.04 20.38 -14.01
C GLY A 176 13.89 21.31 -14.91
N PRO A 177 14.03 22.61 -14.57
CA PRO A 177 13.35 23.25 -13.44
C PRO A 177 11.83 23.32 -13.62
N PHE A 178 11.11 23.18 -12.51
CA PHE A 178 9.65 23.31 -12.50
C PHE A 178 9.23 24.74 -12.16
N ASP A 179 8.24 25.26 -12.89
CA ASP A 179 7.71 26.61 -12.76
C ASP A 179 6.32 26.54 -12.14
N TRP A 180 6.14 27.15 -10.96
CA TRP A 180 4.90 27.24 -10.21
C TRP A 180 3.73 27.77 -11.05
N LYS A 181 2.55 27.17 -10.90
CA LYS A 181 1.34 27.52 -11.65
C LYS A 181 0.14 27.88 -10.78
N GLY A 182 0.09 27.40 -9.55
CA GLY A 182 -0.98 27.74 -8.63
C GLY A 182 -1.36 26.61 -7.69
N ALA A 183 -2.24 26.94 -6.74
CA ALA A 183 -2.96 25.98 -5.94
C ALA A 183 -4.24 25.54 -6.65
N LEU A 184 -4.76 24.38 -6.27
CA LEU A 184 -5.90 23.71 -6.91
C LEU A 184 -7.04 23.41 -5.95
N ILE A 185 -6.73 22.89 -4.76
CA ILE A 185 -7.70 22.49 -3.72
C ILE A 185 -7.13 22.90 -2.37
N TYR A 186 -7.99 23.37 -1.50
CA TYR A 186 -7.64 23.77 -0.14
C TYR A 186 -8.42 22.97 0.89
N SER A 187 -7.82 22.70 2.05
CA SER A 187 -8.47 22.05 3.18
C SER A 187 -8.05 22.68 4.52
N GLY A 188 -8.74 22.34 5.60
CA GLY A 188 -8.39 22.78 6.95
C GLY A 188 -8.70 24.23 7.24
N PHE A 189 -9.60 24.84 6.50
CA PHE A 189 -10.09 26.20 6.73
C PHE A 189 -11.21 26.24 7.79
N ASN A 190 -11.41 27.43 8.35
CA ASN A 190 -12.56 27.79 9.19
C ASN A 190 -13.33 28.97 8.57
N SER A 191 -14.32 29.53 9.24
CA SER A 191 -15.15 30.63 8.74
C SER A 191 -14.37 31.91 8.40
N GLU A 192 -13.19 32.10 8.97
CA GLU A 192 -12.30 33.22 8.67
C GLU A 192 -11.34 32.88 7.52
N THR A 193 -10.66 31.73 7.60
CA THR A 193 -9.57 31.39 6.68
C THR A 193 -10.06 30.87 5.33
N ILE A 194 -11.32 30.40 5.20
CA ILE A 194 -11.94 30.08 3.91
C ILE A 194 -11.88 31.22 2.90
N LYS A 195 -11.88 32.46 3.38
CA LYS A 195 -11.76 33.68 2.54
C LYS A 195 -10.37 33.85 1.91
N LYS A 196 -9.38 33.04 2.32
CA LYS A 196 -8.04 32.98 1.73
C LYS A 196 -7.90 31.87 0.69
N THR A 197 -9.00 31.19 0.39
CA THR A 197 -9.08 30.09 -0.57
C THR A 197 -10.00 30.46 -1.72
N ASP A 198 -10.08 29.62 -2.73
CA ASP A 198 -11.01 29.74 -3.84
C ASP A 198 -12.33 28.98 -3.62
N VAL A 199 -12.53 28.37 -2.46
CA VAL A 199 -13.73 27.55 -2.16
C VAL A 199 -15.02 28.28 -2.46
N LEU A 200 -15.10 29.57 -2.07
CA LEU A 200 -16.31 30.40 -2.26
C LEU A 200 -16.52 30.84 -3.73
N ASP A 201 -15.60 30.54 -4.64
CA ASP A 201 -15.81 30.73 -6.07
C ASP A 201 -16.63 29.57 -6.69
N TYR A 202 -16.70 28.43 -5.98
CA TYR A 202 -17.33 27.18 -6.44
C TYR A 202 -18.56 26.78 -5.63
N VAL A 203 -18.65 27.19 -4.37
CA VAL A 203 -19.77 26.86 -3.48
C VAL A 203 -20.30 28.08 -2.75
N GLU A 204 -21.60 28.09 -2.47
CA GLU A 204 -22.22 29.15 -1.67
C GLU A 204 -21.70 29.15 -0.24
N GLU A 205 -21.53 30.33 0.37
CA GLU A 205 -20.99 30.51 1.72
C GLU A 205 -21.80 29.75 2.79
N ASP A 206 -23.12 29.73 2.66
CA ASP A 206 -24.01 29.01 3.59
C ASP A 206 -23.81 27.49 3.47
N TYR A 207 -23.65 26.97 2.25
CA TYR A 207 -23.32 25.56 2.01
C TYR A 207 -21.97 25.18 2.63
N ALA A 208 -20.94 25.99 2.41
CA ALA A 208 -19.61 25.75 2.96
C ALA A 208 -19.61 25.73 4.50
N LYS A 209 -20.36 26.64 5.12
CA LYS A 209 -20.53 26.67 6.58
C LYS A 209 -21.25 25.44 7.14
N GLU A 210 -22.27 24.95 6.44
CA GLU A 210 -23.05 23.81 6.88
C GLU A 210 -22.29 22.47 6.72
N HIS A 211 -21.51 22.32 5.63
CA HIS A 211 -20.92 21.03 5.25
C HIS A 211 -19.41 20.94 5.54
N TYR A 212 -18.67 22.04 5.38
CA TYR A 212 -17.21 22.03 5.48
C TYR A 212 -16.66 22.54 6.81
N ILE A 213 -17.50 23.19 7.62
CA ILE A 213 -17.10 23.77 8.90
C ILE A 213 -18.04 23.26 10.00
N LYS A 214 -17.46 22.74 11.07
CA LYS A 214 -18.23 22.34 12.27
C LYS A 214 -18.70 23.58 12.99
N GLU A 215 -20.00 23.69 13.30
CA GLU A 215 -20.59 24.80 14.06
C GLU A 215 -19.92 24.94 15.43
N VAL A 216 -19.67 23.82 16.09
CA VAL A 216 -18.98 23.79 17.38
C VAL A 216 -17.47 23.82 17.13
N GLY A 217 -16.82 24.89 17.55
CA GLY A 217 -15.38 25.09 17.47
C GLY A 217 -14.92 25.88 16.24
N ASP A 218 -15.79 26.16 15.28
CA ASP A 218 -15.41 26.83 14.02
C ASP A 218 -14.18 26.20 13.37
N GLU A 219 -14.21 24.88 13.22
CA GLU A 219 -13.10 24.11 12.69
C GLU A 219 -13.51 23.26 11.48
N TYR A 220 -12.55 22.93 10.64
CA TYR A 220 -12.76 22.11 9.45
C TYR A 220 -13.44 20.78 9.78
N ASN A 221 -14.40 20.37 8.94
CA ASN A 221 -15.13 19.12 9.10
C ASN A 221 -14.30 17.93 8.57
N TYR A 222 -13.20 17.64 9.23
CA TYR A 222 -12.23 16.61 8.86
C TYR A 222 -12.78 15.18 8.88
N GLU A 223 -13.98 14.94 9.38
CA GLU A 223 -14.62 13.63 9.33
C GLU A 223 -15.28 13.37 7.97
N GLU A 224 -15.77 14.42 7.32
CA GLU A 224 -16.47 14.35 6.04
C GLU A 224 -15.64 14.91 4.88
N CYS A 225 -14.76 15.87 5.13
CA CYS A 225 -14.01 16.56 4.09
C CYS A 225 -12.55 16.09 4.07
N PRO A 226 -11.92 15.97 2.87
CA PRO A 226 -10.57 15.44 2.73
C PRO A 226 -9.51 16.37 3.29
N ASN A 227 -8.35 15.81 3.63
CA ASN A 227 -7.12 16.58 3.71
C ASN A 227 -6.54 16.69 2.28
N ALA A 228 -6.26 17.91 1.83
CA ALA A 228 -5.76 18.19 0.48
C ALA A 228 -4.25 17.91 0.38
N ILE A 229 -3.86 16.63 0.53
CA ILE A 229 -2.48 16.13 0.41
C ILE A 229 -2.43 14.82 -0.39
N ASP A 230 -1.23 14.34 -0.68
CA ASP A 230 -0.91 13.11 -1.42
C ASP A 230 -1.59 13.04 -2.81
N PRO A 231 -1.43 14.05 -3.68
CA PRO A 231 -2.03 14.01 -5.01
C PRO A 231 -1.26 13.06 -5.92
N THR A 232 -1.98 12.18 -6.63
CA THR A 232 -1.42 11.43 -7.76
C THR A 232 -2.32 11.53 -8.98
N VAL A 233 -1.74 11.41 -10.16
CA VAL A 233 -2.42 11.71 -11.42
C VAL A 233 -2.25 10.61 -12.44
N PHE A 234 -3.30 10.34 -13.21
CA PHE A 234 -3.29 9.29 -14.22
C PHE A 234 -4.20 9.64 -15.40
N TYR A 235 -3.94 9.01 -16.54
CA TYR A 235 -4.87 9.02 -17.67
C TYR A 235 -5.75 7.78 -17.62
N ASP A 236 -7.04 7.94 -17.93
CA ASP A 236 -7.94 6.82 -18.16
C ASP A 236 -7.83 6.29 -19.61
N GLU A 237 -8.59 5.24 -19.94
CA GLU A 237 -8.64 4.63 -21.27
C GLU A 237 -9.17 5.55 -22.38
N ASN A 238 -9.78 6.66 -21.99
CA ASN A 238 -10.30 7.69 -22.90
C ASN A 238 -9.41 8.93 -22.99
N ASP A 239 -8.18 8.85 -22.48
CA ASP A 239 -7.23 9.97 -22.36
C ASP A 239 -7.76 11.15 -21.51
N ARG A 240 -8.69 10.93 -20.58
CA ARG A 240 -9.06 11.94 -19.58
C ARG A 240 -8.05 11.92 -18.44
N LEU A 241 -7.68 13.09 -17.98
CA LEU A 241 -6.72 13.25 -16.88
C LEU A 241 -7.45 13.34 -15.55
N TRP A 242 -7.04 12.52 -14.60
CA TRP A 242 -7.61 12.42 -13.26
C TRP A 242 -6.58 12.66 -12.18
N MET A 243 -7.02 13.16 -11.03
CA MET A 243 -6.24 13.29 -9.81
C MET A 243 -6.96 12.58 -8.67
N VAL A 244 -6.27 11.67 -8.00
CA VAL A 244 -6.71 11.06 -6.74
C VAL A 244 -5.86 11.63 -5.62
N TYR A 245 -6.48 11.90 -4.46
CA TYR A 245 -5.80 12.54 -3.33
C TYR A 245 -6.52 12.27 -2.01
N GLY A 246 -5.88 12.60 -0.90
CA GLY A 246 -6.46 12.53 0.43
C GLY A 246 -5.63 11.71 1.41
N SER A 247 -5.73 12.07 2.67
CA SER A 247 -5.01 11.42 3.76
C SER A 247 -5.79 11.56 5.04
N TRP A 248 -6.11 10.45 5.66
CA TRP A 248 -6.80 10.28 6.93
C TRP A 248 -8.20 10.92 6.97
N SER A 249 -8.26 12.24 6.82
CA SER A 249 -9.48 13.03 6.96
C SER A 249 -10.40 12.85 5.76
N GLY A 250 -11.68 12.59 6.00
CA GLY A 250 -12.74 12.48 5.00
C GLY A 250 -12.59 11.30 4.01
N GLY A 251 -11.44 10.65 3.96
CA GLY A 251 -11.12 9.56 3.03
C GLY A 251 -10.37 10.00 1.78
N ILE A 252 -10.45 9.19 0.73
CA ILE A 252 -9.75 9.36 -0.55
C ILE A 252 -10.74 9.87 -1.59
N PHE A 253 -10.33 10.93 -2.32
CA PHE A 253 -11.16 11.64 -3.28
C PHE A 253 -10.56 11.64 -4.68
N LEU A 254 -11.41 11.81 -5.69
CA LEU A 254 -11.07 11.84 -7.10
C LEU A 254 -11.67 13.08 -7.77
N LEU A 255 -10.87 13.73 -8.60
CA LEU A 255 -11.26 14.85 -9.45
C LEU A 255 -10.77 14.67 -10.88
N GLU A 256 -11.55 15.11 -11.86
CA GLU A 256 -11.09 15.22 -13.24
C GLU A 256 -10.29 16.54 -13.41
N LEU A 257 -9.24 16.49 -14.23
CA LEU A 257 -8.42 17.65 -14.56
C LEU A 257 -8.60 18.02 -16.03
N ASP A 258 -8.64 19.30 -16.31
CA ASP A 258 -8.58 19.80 -17.68
C ASP A 258 -7.14 19.66 -18.22
N GLU A 259 -6.95 18.77 -19.17
CA GLU A 259 -5.65 18.51 -19.78
C GLU A 259 -5.01 19.78 -20.39
N LYS A 260 -5.80 20.75 -20.87
CA LYS A 260 -5.28 21.98 -21.47
C LYS A 260 -4.71 22.95 -20.44
N THR A 261 -5.20 22.93 -19.23
CA THR A 261 -4.80 23.88 -18.18
C THR A 261 -4.10 23.21 -17.00
N GLY A 262 -4.29 21.91 -16.79
CA GLY A 262 -3.82 21.15 -15.62
C GLY A 262 -4.64 21.43 -14.36
N LYS A 263 -5.74 22.17 -14.46
CA LYS A 263 -6.58 22.57 -13.34
C LYS A 263 -7.75 21.61 -13.13
N VAL A 264 -8.30 21.64 -11.93
CA VAL A 264 -9.49 20.86 -11.56
C VAL A 264 -10.71 21.28 -12.38
N ILE A 265 -11.46 20.28 -12.82
CA ILE A 265 -12.83 20.43 -13.32
C ILE A 265 -13.75 20.11 -12.14
N HIS A 266 -14.33 21.16 -11.54
CA HIS A 266 -15.24 20.99 -10.41
C HIS A 266 -16.56 20.36 -10.88
N PRO A 267 -16.99 19.21 -10.30
CA PRO A 267 -18.21 18.54 -10.72
C PRO A 267 -19.46 19.21 -10.16
N GLU A 268 -20.62 18.87 -10.74
CA GLU A 268 -21.89 19.11 -10.05
C GLU A 268 -22.02 18.17 -8.84
N ALA A 269 -22.50 18.70 -7.70
CA ALA A 269 -22.68 17.90 -6.50
C ALA A 269 -23.72 16.78 -6.71
N ASP A 270 -23.40 15.57 -6.29
CA ASP A 270 -24.29 14.42 -6.26
C ASP A 270 -24.09 13.65 -4.94
N PRO A 271 -24.76 14.07 -3.85
CA PRO A 271 -24.58 13.45 -2.53
C PRO A 271 -24.92 11.95 -2.51
N ASP A 272 -25.86 11.50 -3.35
CA ASP A 272 -26.23 10.09 -3.45
C ASP A 272 -25.09 9.20 -4.01
N LYS A 273 -24.18 9.82 -4.77
CA LYS A 273 -22.97 9.18 -5.30
C LYS A 273 -21.69 9.56 -4.57
N GLY A 274 -21.80 10.33 -3.49
CA GLY A 274 -20.65 10.81 -2.73
C GLY A 274 -19.79 11.83 -3.50
N VAL A 275 -20.41 12.63 -4.38
CA VAL A 275 -19.76 13.69 -5.17
C VAL A 275 -20.00 15.03 -4.52
N ASP A 276 -18.93 15.68 -4.10
CA ASP A 276 -18.91 17.06 -3.63
C ASP A 276 -18.47 17.99 -4.75
N SER A 277 -19.06 19.18 -4.84
CA SER A 277 -18.78 20.12 -5.94
C SER A 277 -17.38 20.72 -5.88
N TYR A 278 -16.77 20.82 -4.71
CA TYR A 278 -15.40 21.33 -4.56
C TYR A 278 -14.37 20.21 -4.47
N PHE A 279 -14.61 19.20 -3.63
CA PHE A 279 -13.65 18.14 -3.34
C PHE A 279 -13.72 16.97 -4.33
N GLY A 280 -14.78 16.83 -5.12
CA GLY A 280 -14.96 15.71 -6.05
C GLY A 280 -15.58 14.48 -5.42
N LYS A 281 -15.33 13.29 -6.01
CA LYS A 281 -15.94 12.04 -5.59
C LYS A 281 -15.11 11.35 -4.50
N ARG A 282 -15.74 11.00 -3.38
CA ARG A 282 -15.14 10.11 -2.39
C ARG A 282 -15.15 8.68 -2.92
N LEU A 283 -13.97 8.08 -3.04
CA LEU A 283 -13.80 6.70 -3.52
C LEU A 283 -13.90 5.69 -2.36
N ILE A 284 -13.12 5.88 -1.31
CA ILE A 284 -13.06 5.02 -0.14
C ILE A 284 -12.77 5.81 1.14
N GLY A 285 -12.99 5.18 2.30
CA GLY A 285 -12.66 5.79 3.58
C GLY A 285 -13.75 6.73 4.09
N GLY A 286 -13.36 7.64 4.97
CA GLY A 286 -14.22 8.60 5.65
C GLY A 286 -14.04 8.55 7.16
N GLY A 287 -14.54 9.57 7.85
CA GLY A 287 -14.15 9.82 9.22
C GLY A 287 -12.70 10.27 9.29
N HIS A 288 -12.03 9.99 10.41
CA HIS A 288 -10.59 10.20 10.55
C HIS A 288 -9.93 8.84 10.75
N THR A 289 -9.52 8.21 9.65
CA THR A 289 -8.95 6.86 9.62
C THR A 289 -7.60 6.86 8.91
N SER A 290 -6.66 6.05 9.38
CA SER A 290 -5.29 5.99 8.83
C SER A 290 -5.25 5.29 7.46
N ILE A 291 -5.80 5.96 6.46
CA ILE A 291 -5.77 5.59 5.02
C ILE A 291 -5.25 6.82 4.28
N GLU A 292 -4.14 6.66 3.55
CA GLU A 292 -3.48 7.75 2.83
C GLU A 292 -2.74 7.25 1.60
N ALA A 293 -1.98 8.15 0.95
CA ALA A 293 -1.11 7.83 -0.18
C ALA A 293 -1.85 7.11 -1.33
N PRO A 294 -2.94 7.65 -1.84
CA PRO A 294 -3.66 6.99 -2.93
C PRO A 294 -2.85 7.04 -4.22
N TYR A 295 -2.83 5.93 -4.94
CA TYR A 295 -2.26 5.83 -6.29
C TYR A 295 -3.18 4.97 -7.17
N ILE A 296 -3.60 5.47 -8.32
CA ILE A 296 -4.42 4.71 -9.26
C ILE A 296 -3.59 4.36 -10.49
N LEU A 297 -3.56 3.07 -10.83
CA LEU A 297 -2.97 2.55 -12.06
C LEU A 297 -4.05 1.86 -12.89
N TYR A 298 -4.23 2.29 -14.14
CA TYR A 298 -5.02 1.56 -15.12
C TYR A 298 -4.17 0.48 -15.77
N ASP A 299 -4.63 -0.76 -15.71
CA ASP A 299 -4.01 -1.92 -16.36
C ASP A 299 -4.89 -2.36 -17.53
N GLU A 300 -4.60 -1.85 -18.73
CA GLU A 300 -5.35 -2.13 -19.95
C GLU A 300 -5.55 -3.63 -20.21
N PRO A 301 -4.54 -4.53 -20.05
CA PRO A 301 -4.74 -5.96 -20.27
C PRO A 301 -5.74 -6.62 -19.33
N SER A 302 -5.89 -6.14 -18.10
CA SER A 302 -6.88 -6.66 -17.14
C SER A 302 -8.22 -5.94 -17.21
N GLY A 303 -8.24 -4.72 -17.73
CA GLY A 303 -9.41 -3.83 -17.76
C GLY A 303 -9.77 -3.23 -16.42
N TYR A 304 -8.86 -3.28 -15.42
CA TYR A 304 -9.09 -2.74 -14.09
C TYR A 304 -8.24 -1.51 -13.79
N TYR A 305 -8.83 -0.62 -12.99
CA TYR A 305 -8.14 0.42 -12.24
C TYR A 305 -7.80 -0.11 -10.86
N TYR A 306 -6.53 -0.10 -10.49
CA TYR A 306 -6.05 -0.51 -9.17
C TYR A 306 -5.79 0.72 -8.33
N LEU A 307 -6.55 0.89 -7.26
CA LEU A 307 -6.32 1.91 -6.24
C LEU A 307 -5.46 1.31 -5.13
N TYR A 308 -4.22 1.72 -5.07
CA TYR A 308 -3.31 1.46 -3.97
C TYR A 308 -3.47 2.55 -2.91
N VAL A 309 -3.38 2.17 -1.65
CA VAL A 309 -3.38 3.08 -0.51
C VAL A 309 -2.49 2.54 0.60
N SER A 310 -2.05 3.39 1.49
CA SER A 310 -1.33 2.99 2.69
C SER A 310 -2.22 3.06 3.92
N TYR A 311 -2.13 2.04 4.77
CA TYR A 311 -2.79 1.99 6.08
C TYR A 311 -1.74 2.10 7.18
N GLY A 312 -2.14 2.59 8.34
CA GLY A 312 -1.26 2.78 9.50
C GLY A 312 -0.60 4.15 9.52
N ALA A 313 0.39 4.32 10.38
CA ALA A 313 1.21 5.52 10.45
C ALA A 313 2.58 5.25 9.84
N LEU A 314 3.15 6.23 9.17
CA LEU A 314 4.38 6.12 8.36
C LEU A 314 5.66 5.82 9.15
N THR A 315 5.63 5.92 10.48
CA THR A 315 6.79 5.63 11.33
C THR A 315 7.10 4.12 11.37
N ARG A 316 8.33 3.77 11.70
CA ARG A 316 8.82 2.38 11.78
C ARG A 316 7.89 1.45 12.57
N GLU A 317 7.31 1.92 13.67
CA GLU A 317 6.39 1.15 14.52
C GLU A 317 4.90 1.42 14.23
N GLY A 318 4.58 2.23 13.21
CA GLY A 318 3.23 2.68 12.90
C GLY A 318 2.36 1.66 12.16
N GLY A 319 2.94 0.53 11.75
CA GLY A 319 2.21 -0.51 11.01
C GLY A 319 1.87 -0.12 9.58
N TYR A 320 2.67 0.77 9.00
CA TYR A 320 2.46 1.23 7.62
C TYR A 320 2.53 0.08 6.63
N GLN A 321 1.57 0.02 5.69
CA GLN A 321 1.38 -1.12 4.81
C GLN A 321 0.61 -0.77 3.56
N ILE A 322 0.87 -1.49 2.47
CA ILE A 322 0.20 -1.31 1.17
C ILE A 322 -1.07 -2.15 1.11
N ARG A 323 -2.18 -1.49 0.75
CA ARG A 323 -3.45 -2.14 0.42
C ARG A 323 -3.89 -1.79 -0.99
N VAL A 324 -4.63 -2.70 -1.63
CA VAL A 324 -5.16 -2.47 -2.99
C VAL A 324 -6.65 -2.81 -3.08
N PHE A 325 -7.34 -1.99 -3.85
CA PHE A 325 -8.72 -2.14 -4.29
C PHE A 325 -8.75 -2.04 -5.81
N ARG A 326 -9.81 -2.46 -6.46
CA ARG A 326 -9.95 -2.30 -7.91
C ARG A 326 -11.36 -1.90 -8.33
N SER A 327 -11.46 -1.27 -9.49
CA SER A 327 -12.69 -0.87 -10.16
C SER A 327 -12.58 -1.08 -11.67
N GLU A 328 -13.70 -1.18 -12.38
CA GLU A 328 -13.74 -1.24 -13.85
C GLU A 328 -13.78 0.15 -14.48
N THR A 329 -14.00 1.20 -13.70
CA THR A 329 -14.00 2.61 -14.18
C THR A 329 -13.19 3.49 -13.24
N PRO A 330 -12.62 4.62 -13.71
CA PRO A 330 -11.75 5.46 -12.89
C PRO A 330 -12.47 6.03 -11.66
N ASP A 331 -13.75 6.34 -11.80
CA ASP A 331 -14.63 6.90 -10.77
C ASP A 331 -15.64 5.90 -10.21
N GLY A 332 -15.44 4.60 -10.45
CA GLY A 332 -16.35 3.53 -10.01
C GLY A 332 -16.20 3.15 -8.54
N ASP A 333 -16.90 2.09 -8.18
CA ASP A 333 -16.81 1.52 -6.85
C ASP A 333 -15.53 0.67 -6.74
N TYR A 334 -14.55 1.18 -6.03
CA TYR A 334 -13.34 0.44 -5.71
C TYR A 334 -13.61 -0.57 -4.62
N VAL A 335 -13.38 -1.84 -4.90
CA VAL A 335 -13.64 -2.94 -3.98
C VAL A 335 -12.42 -3.83 -3.78
N ASP A 336 -12.34 -4.47 -2.63
CA ASP A 336 -11.35 -5.50 -2.31
C ASP A 336 -11.76 -6.89 -2.85
N MET A 337 -10.97 -7.94 -2.54
CA MET A 337 -11.26 -9.31 -2.97
C MET A 337 -12.62 -9.85 -2.47
N ASN A 338 -13.19 -9.27 -1.43
CA ASN A 338 -14.49 -9.64 -0.87
C ASN A 338 -15.64 -8.77 -1.43
N GLY A 339 -15.36 -7.91 -2.42
CA GLY A 339 -16.34 -6.99 -2.99
C GLY A 339 -16.74 -5.86 -2.04
N GLN A 340 -15.83 -5.42 -1.16
CA GLN A 340 -16.09 -4.43 -0.13
C GLN A 340 -15.06 -3.30 -0.15
N ALA A 341 -15.42 -2.15 0.44
CA ALA A 341 -14.55 -1.02 0.66
C ALA A 341 -14.81 -0.37 2.02
N PRO A 342 -13.80 0.25 2.65
CA PRO A 342 -14.00 1.01 3.87
C PRO A 342 -14.82 2.28 3.58
N GLY A 343 -15.60 2.71 4.57
CA GLY A 343 -16.43 3.90 4.45
C GLY A 343 -17.06 4.26 5.79
N ILE A 344 -17.71 5.42 5.83
CA ILE A 344 -18.39 5.90 7.03
C ILE A 344 -19.43 4.86 7.48
N GLY A 345 -19.36 4.48 8.75
CA GLY A 345 -20.28 3.50 9.34
C GLY A 345 -20.06 2.03 8.95
N LYS A 346 -19.05 1.71 8.13
CA LYS A 346 -18.76 0.32 7.68
C LYS A 346 -17.89 -0.50 8.64
N GLY A 347 -17.53 0.04 9.80
CA GLY A 347 -16.76 -0.68 10.83
C GLY A 347 -15.25 -0.41 10.72
N ASN A 348 -14.44 -1.35 11.25
CA ASN A 348 -12.99 -1.15 11.32
C ASN A 348 -12.34 -1.20 9.92
N PRO A 349 -11.69 -0.12 9.45
CA PRO A 349 -11.03 -0.06 8.15
C PRO A 349 -10.01 -1.17 7.91
N ALA A 350 -9.35 -1.67 8.96
CA ALA A 350 -8.34 -2.72 8.86
C ALA A 350 -8.84 -4.05 8.25
N TYR A 351 -10.15 -4.25 8.14
CA TYR A 351 -10.72 -5.46 7.53
C TYR A 351 -10.89 -5.37 6.01
N PHE A 352 -10.66 -4.21 5.41
CA PHE A 352 -10.84 -3.98 3.99
C PHE A 352 -9.51 -3.82 3.25
N GLY A 353 -9.52 -4.15 1.96
CA GLY A 353 -8.39 -4.02 1.06
C GLY A 353 -7.44 -5.21 1.10
N LEU A 354 -7.03 -5.69 -0.07
CA LEU A 354 -5.99 -6.72 -0.18
C LEU A 354 -4.66 -6.16 0.30
N LYS A 355 -4.13 -6.72 1.39
CA LYS A 355 -2.80 -6.35 1.90
C LYS A 355 -1.72 -7.00 1.05
N LEU A 356 -0.93 -6.18 0.35
CA LEU A 356 0.18 -6.65 -0.46
C LEU A 356 1.46 -6.78 0.36
N SER A 357 1.77 -5.81 1.20
CA SER A 357 2.99 -5.76 2.00
C SER A 357 2.77 -4.98 3.29
N GLY A 358 3.56 -5.28 4.31
CA GLY A 358 3.67 -4.58 5.58
C GLY A 358 5.06 -4.81 6.17
N ASN A 359 5.18 -5.02 7.48
CA ASN A 359 6.44 -5.35 8.10
C ASN A 359 6.75 -6.84 7.87
N TYR A 360 7.96 -7.15 7.38
CA TYR A 360 8.34 -8.54 7.11
C TYR A 360 9.84 -8.80 7.22
N LEU A 361 10.16 -10.06 7.52
CA LEU A 361 11.51 -10.61 7.43
C LEU A 361 11.50 -11.80 6.47
N LEU A 362 12.49 -11.88 5.59
CA LEU A 362 12.74 -13.02 4.71
C LEU A 362 14.14 -13.56 4.97
N PRO A 363 14.43 -14.85 4.65
CA PRO A 363 15.67 -15.50 5.06
C PRO A 363 16.97 -14.82 4.63
N SER A 364 16.98 -14.14 3.46
CA SER A 364 18.17 -13.46 2.95
C SER A 364 18.30 -12.01 3.39
N LEU A 365 17.32 -11.45 4.09
CA LEU A 365 17.40 -10.08 4.62
C LEU A 365 18.25 -10.05 5.89
N GLU A 366 19.18 -9.10 6.00
CA GLU A 366 19.96 -8.88 7.21
C GLU A 366 19.10 -8.35 8.36
N MET A 367 18.04 -7.61 8.03
CA MET A 367 17.08 -7.06 8.99
C MET A 367 15.69 -6.97 8.35
N ALA A 368 14.65 -6.92 9.17
CA ALA A 368 13.29 -6.80 8.69
C ALA A 368 13.06 -5.45 7.99
N TYR A 369 12.25 -5.48 6.94
CA TYR A 369 11.69 -4.29 6.32
C TYR A 369 10.45 -3.87 7.10
N MET A 370 10.38 -2.59 7.43
CA MET A 370 9.37 -1.98 8.27
C MET A 370 8.66 -0.87 7.53
N ALA A 371 7.40 -0.62 7.87
CA ALA A 371 6.64 0.52 7.36
C ALA A 371 6.71 0.64 5.83
N THR A 372 6.51 -0.48 5.12
CA THR A 372 6.49 -0.50 3.67
C THR A 372 5.21 0.14 3.16
N GLY A 373 5.30 1.30 2.55
CA GLY A 373 4.10 2.04 2.15
C GLY A 373 4.38 3.24 1.27
N HIS A 374 3.35 4.05 1.10
CA HIS A 374 3.29 5.22 0.21
C HIS A 374 3.84 4.88 -1.17
N ASN A 375 3.14 3.97 -1.83
CA ASN A 375 3.63 3.42 -3.09
C ASN A 375 3.07 4.15 -4.30
N SER A 376 3.88 4.16 -5.35
CA SER A 376 3.44 4.29 -6.73
C SER A 376 3.52 2.95 -7.45
N ALA A 377 2.95 2.87 -8.65
CA ALA A 377 2.98 1.68 -9.48
C ALA A 377 3.04 2.07 -10.97
N PHE A 378 3.66 1.23 -11.78
CA PHE A 378 3.70 1.46 -13.22
C PHE A 378 3.80 0.16 -14.00
N ILE A 379 3.49 0.24 -15.28
CA ILE A 379 3.69 -0.82 -16.27
C ILE A 379 4.72 -0.31 -17.25
N ASP A 380 5.81 -1.05 -17.42
CA ASP A 380 6.86 -0.67 -18.38
C ASP A 380 6.44 -0.99 -19.83
N LYS A 381 7.25 -0.55 -20.78
CA LYS A 381 7.03 -0.77 -22.21
C LYS A 381 6.96 -2.25 -22.62
N ASP A 382 7.53 -3.13 -21.81
CA ASP A 382 7.55 -4.58 -22.02
C ASP A 382 6.36 -5.28 -21.32
N GLY A 383 5.46 -4.50 -20.70
CA GLY A 383 4.26 -4.97 -19.99
C GLY A 383 4.55 -5.54 -18.59
N LYS A 384 5.74 -5.33 -18.07
CA LYS A 384 6.08 -5.70 -16.69
C LYS A 384 5.50 -4.68 -15.71
N ARG A 385 4.99 -5.18 -14.60
CA ARG A 385 4.28 -4.40 -13.58
C ARG A 385 5.14 -4.26 -12.35
N TYR A 386 5.24 -3.04 -11.81
CA TYR A 386 6.07 -2.72 -10.67
C TYR A 386 5.34 -1.89 -9.64
N ILE A 387 5.68 -2.11 -8.37
CA ILE A 387 5.33 -1.27 -7.23
C ILE A 387 6.62 -0.64 -6.71
N VAL A 388 6.61 0.66 -6.50
CA VAL A 388 7.71 1.43 -5.90
C VAL A 388 7.21 2.00 -4.59
N ASN A 389 7.89 1.73 -3.50
CA ASN A 389 7.54 2.21 -2.17
C ASN A 389 8.77 2.62 -1.38
N HIS A 390 8.61 3.42 -0.34
CA HIS A 390 9.65 3.51 0.65
C HIS A 390 9.52 2.37 1.68
N THR A 391 10.64 2.00 2.28
CA THR A 391 10.71 1.08 3.41
C THR A 391 11.66 1.61 4.46
N ARG A 392 11.33 1.34 5.73
CA ARG A 392 12.21 1.52 6.87
C ARG A 392 12.81 0.17 7.27
N PHE A 393 13.63 0.16 8.30
CA PHE A 393 14.36 -1.01 8.72
C PHE A 393 14.16 -1.26 10.21
N ASP A 394 14.25 -2.53 10.63
CA ASP A 394 14.21 -2.91 12.05
C ASP A 394 15.54 -2.55 12.73
N ASN A 395 15.79 -1.25 12.84
CA ASN A 395 16.89 -0.63 13.55
C ASN A 395 16.35 0.57 14.35
N ASP A 396 17.16 1.22 15.13
CA ASP A 396 16.74 2.35 15.99
C ASP A 396 16.63 3.69 15.24
N SER A 397 16.34 3.67 13.91
CA SER A 397 16.24 4.88 13.10
C SER A 397 14.93 4.96 12.31
N GLU A 398 14.60 6.16 11.87
CA GLU A 398 13.51 6.41 10.91
C GLU A 398 14.04 6.56 9.46
N TYR A 399 15.31 6.20 9.22
CA TYR A 399 15.89 6.17 7.87
C TYR A 399 15.10 5.25 6.97
N HIS A 400 14.94 5.64 5.73
CA HIS A 400 14.15 4.92 4.73
C HIS A 400 14.82 4.97 3.36
N GLU A 401 14.53 3.97 2.56
CA GLU A 401 15.00 3.85 1.19
C GLU A 401 13.88 3.41 0.26
N PRO A 402 13.93 3.76 -1.03
CA PRO A 402 13.01 3.23 -2.02
C PRO A 402 13.28 1.75 -2.28
N ARG A 403 12.21 0.99 -2.55
CA ARG A 403 12.26 -0.38 -3.05
C ARG A 403 11.34 -0.50 -4.25
N VAL A 404 11.76 -1.32 -5.20
CA VAL A 404 10.96 -1.64 -6.39
C VAL A 404 10.71 -3.14 -6.40
N HIS A 405 9.45 -3.52 -6.38
CA HIS A 405 9.02 -4.91 -6.48
C HIS A 405 8.26 -5.13 -7.77
N GLN A 406 8.62 -6.17 -8.52
CA GLN A 406 7.78 -6.61 -9.62
C GLN A 406 6.55 -7.35 -9.06
N TYR A 407 5.42 -7.26 -9.76
CA TYR A 407 4.24 -8.06 -9.44
C TYR A 407 3.62 -8.66 -10.69
N PHE A 408 2.88 -9.73 -10.49
CA PHE A 408 2.08 -10.37 -11.53
C PHE A 408 0.63 -10.40 -11.10
N LEU A 409 -0.28 -10.52 -12.06
CA LEU A 409 -1.68 -10.74 -11.73
C LEU A 409 -1.93 -12.25 -11.62
N ASN A 410 -2.71 -12.66 -10.61
CA ASN A 410 -3.25 -14.01 -10.57
C ASN A 410 -4.36 -14.21 -11.60
N GLU A 411 -4.98 -15.38 -11.65
CA GLU A 411 -6.04 -15.69 -12.63
C GLU A 411 -7.28 -14.80 -12.48
N GLU A 412 -7.57 -14.30 -11.29
CA GLU A 412 -8.67 -13.39 -11.00
C GLU A 412 -8.32 -11.91 -11.19
N GLY A 413 -7.09 -11.61 -11.65
CA GLY A 413 -6.62 -10.25 -11.89
C GLY A 413 -6.24 -9.49 -10.60
N TRP A 414 -5.81 -10.17 -9.53
CA TRP A 414 -5.31 -9.51 -8.32
C TRP A 414 -3.78 -9.48 -8.31
N PRO A 415 -3.18 -8.35 -7.86
CA PRO A 415 -1.73 -8.22 -7.80
C PRO A 415 -1.10 -9.20 -6.79
N CYS A 416 -0.10 -9.93 -7.25
CA CYS A 416 0.77 -10.82 -6.50
C CYS A 416 2.18 -10.21 -6.50
N MET A 417 2.52 -9.44 -5.48
CA MET A 417 3.79 -8.75 -5.34
C MET A 417 4.91 -9.74 -5.00
N LEU A 418 6.01 -9.71 -5.74
CA LEU A 418 7.16 -10.57 -5.47
C LEU A 418 7.90 -10.17 -4.19
N PRO A 419 8.47 -11.15 -3.45
CA PRO A 419 8.99 -10.93 -2.09
C PRO A 419 10.26 -10.08 -2.01
N TYR A 420 11.12 -10.09 -3.03
CA TYR A 420 12.38 -9.34 -3.05
C TYR A 420 12.34 -8.19 -4.06
N ALA A 421 13.26 -7.24 -3.88
CA ALA A 421 13.46 -6.15 -4.83
C ALA A 421 13.79 -6.69 -6.22
N THR A 422 13.18 -6.12 -7.25
CA THR A 422 13.26 -6.64 -8.63
C THR A 422 14.68 -6.64 -9.20
N ASP A 423 14.98 -7.69 -9.97
CA ASP A 423 16.15 -7.77 -10.88
C ASP A 423 15.65 -7.87 -12.35
N GLY A 424 14.40 -7.50 -12.59
CA GLY A 424 13.75 -7.57 -13.90
C GLY A 424 13.26 -8.96 -14.28
N GLU A 425 12.63 -9.66 -13.33
CA GLU A 425 12.19 -11.05 -13.44
C GLU A 425 11.37 -11.30 -14.69
N THR A 426 11.50 -12.52 -15.21
CA THR A 426 10.67 -13.01 -16.31
C THR A 426 10.00 -14.31 -15.87
N ILE A 427 8.68 -14.29 -15.85
CA ILE A 427 7.89 -15.46 -15.50
C ILE A 427 7.82 -16.45 -16.66
N SER A 428 7.88 -17.74 -16.37
CA SER A 428 7.76 -18.78 -17.41
C SER A 428 6.31 -18.92 -17.87
N GLY A 429 5.99 -18.44 -19.06
CA GLY A 429 4.63 -18.55 -19.63
C GLY A 429 4.14 -20.00 -19.79
N SER A 430 5.04 -20.98 -19.87
CA SER A 430 4.72 -22.42 -19.94
C SER A 430 4.75 -23.11 -18.56
N GLY A 431 4.96 -22.35 -17.47
CA GLY A 431 5.09 -22.90 -16.13
C GLY A 431 6.47 -23.47 -15.81
N TYR A 432 6.53 -24.23 -14.75
CA TYR A 432 7.76 -24.81 -14.21
C TYR A 432 7.63 -26.33 -14.06
N ALA A 433 8.75 -27.04 -14.11
CA ALA A 433 8.79 -28.47 -13.80
C ALA A 433 8.43 -28.71 -12.32
N MET A 434 7.77 -29.84 -12.03
CA MET A 434 7.28 -30.15 -10.69
C MET A 434 8.40 -30.17 -9.63
N ASP A 435 9.58 -30.68 -9.96
CA ASP A 435 10.76 -30.71 -9.09
C ASP A 435 11.32 -29.31 -8.78
N LYS A 436 11.03 -28.32 -9.64
CA LYS A 436 11.38 -26.93 -9.43
C LYS A 436 10.49 -26.27 -8.38
N VAL A 437 9.17 -26.55 -8.42
CA VAL A 437 8.17 -25.88 -7.57
C VAL A 437 7.81 -26.68 -6.31
N ALA A 438 7.86 -28.02 -6.34
CA ALA A 438 7.69 -28.82 -5.13
C ALA A 438 8.92 -28.73 -4.22
N GLY A 439 8.71 -28.78 -2.92
CA GLY A 439 9.79 -28.75 -1.92
C GLY A 439 9.46 -27.94 -0.69
N GLU A 440 10.50 -27.64 0.09
CA GLU A 440 10.41 -26.86 1.32
C GLU A 440 10.51 -25.36 1.02
N TYR A 441 9.58 -24.59 1.58
CA TYR A 441 9.50 -23.14 1.45
C TYR A 441 9.56 -22.45 2.81
N TYR A 442 10.25 -21.33 2.87
CA TYR A 442 10.10 -20.32 3.91
C TYR A 442 8.95 -19.41 3.52
N VAL A 443 7.89 -19.40 4.32
CA VAL A 443 6.64 -18.70 3.99
C VAL A 443 6.35 -17.64 5.02
N ILE A 444 5.98 -16.44 4.57
CA ILE A 444 5.37 -15.40 5.42
C ILE A 444 3.90 -15.23 5.03
N ASN A 445 3.09 -14.89 6.01
CA ASN A 445 1.73 -14.41 5.79
C ASN A 445 1.64 -12.96 6.27
N GLN A 446 1.34 -12.05 5.36
CA GLN A 446 1.21 -10.62 5.65
C GLN A 446 0.04 -10.31 6.59
N GLY A 447 -0.96 -11.22 6.68
CA GLY A 447 -2.14 -11.04 7.52
C GLY A 447 -2.95 -9.80 7.19
N MET A 448 -3.83 -9.38 8.11
CA MET A 448 -4.70 -8.22 7.92
C MET A 448 -4.50 -7.12 8.99
N LYS A 449 -3.66 -7.35 9.98
CA LYS A 449 -3.45 -6.41 11.07
C LYS A 449 -2.73 -5.14 10.59
N VAL A 450 -3.06 -4.04 11.24
CA VAL A 450 -2.36 -2.75 11.14
C VAL A 450 -1.65 -2.55 12.48
N ASP A 451 -0.45 -3.05 12.58
CA ASP A 451 0.38 -3.00 13.78
C ASP A 451 1.88 -3.09 13.41
N LYS A 452 2.74 -3.03 14.41
CA LYS A 452 4.20 -3.08 14.25
C LYS A 452 4.78 -4.49 14.13
N GLU A 453 3.96 -5.51 14.22
CA GLU A 453 4.41 -6.91 14.21
C GLU A 453 5.06 -7.25 12.86
N ILE A 454 6.18 -7.98 12.93
CA ILE A 454 6.92 -8.43 11.76
C ILE A 454 6.37 -9.79 11.33
N ALA A 455 6.01 -9.92 10.05
CA ALA A 455 5.69 -11.22 9.48
C ALA A 455 6.98 -12.05 9.35
N GLU A 456 7.15 -13.01 10.25
CA GLU A 456 8.32 -13.90 10.28
C GLU A 456 8.07 -15.18 9.49
N PRO A 457 9.11 -15.79 8.88
CA PRO A 457 8.99 -17.01 8.11
C PRO A 457 8.67 -18.23 8.98
N PHE A 458 7.83 -19.07 8.43
CA PHE A 458 7.61 -20.44 8.88
C PHE A 458 7.80 -21.41 7.70
N LYS A 459 8.00 -22.72 7.98
CA LYS A 459 8.22 -23.69 6.92
C LYS A 459 6.92 -24.32 6.45
N LEU A 460 6.75 -24.40 5.13
CA LEU A 460 5.77 -25.25 4.45
C LEU A 460 6.48 -26.18 3.46
N VAL A 461 5.95 -27.37 3.29
CA VAL A 461 6.36 -28.32 2.26
C VAL A 461 5.22 -28.46 1.25
N LEU A 462 5.50 -28.12 0.00
CA LEU A 462 4.65 -28.39 -1.14
C LEU A 462 5.11 -29.71 -1.76
N THR A 463 4.31 -30.78 -1.63
CA THR A 463 4.71 -32.08 -2.16
C THR A 463 4.36 -32.23 -3.64
N GLU A 464 5.10 -33.04 -4.39
CA GLU A 464 4.78 -33.36 -5.79
C GLU A 464 3.38 -33.98 -5.99
N LYS A 465 2.76 -34.46 -4.90
CA LYS A 465 1.42 -35.04 -4.90
C LYS A 465 0.31 -34.01 -4.62
N GLY A 466 0.65 -32.73 -4.56
CA GLY A 466 -0.31 -31.64 -4.33
C GLY A 466 -0.74 -31.47 -2.87
N ASN A 467 0.03 -31.97 -1.89
CA ASN A 467 -0.27 -31.72 -0.48
C ASN A 467 0.62 -30.61 0.08
N VAL A 468 0.07 -29.84 1.03
CA VAL A 468 0.77 -28.83 1.84
C VAL A 468 0.92 -29.37 3.25
N PHE A 469 2.13 -29.31 3.79
CA PHE A 469 2.43 -29.66 5.17
C PHE A 469 3.24 -28.55 5.85
N GLY A 470 2.95 -28.31 7.13
CA GLY A 470 3.68 -27.41 8.01
C GLY A 470 3.42 -27.78 9.46
N LYS A 471 4.02 -27.05 10.41
CA LYS A 471 3.79 -27.27 11.83
C LYS A 471 2.31 -27.09 12.18
N GLY A 472 1.61 -28.20 12.47
CA GLY A 472 0.16 -28.18 12.74
C GLY A 472 -0.69 -27.68 11.55
N ILE A 473 -0.17 -27.76 10.32
CA ILE A 473 -0.82 -27.23 9.12
C ILE A 473 -0.88 -28.33 8.08
N THR A 474 -2.05 -28.50 7.49
CA THR A 474 -2.26 -29.32 6.30
C THR A 474 -3.08 -28.56 5.29
N GLY A 475 -2.92 -28.90 4.02
CA GLY A 475 -3.66 -28.29 2.93
C GLY A 475 -3.33 -28.97 1.61
N THR A 476 -3.74 -28.34 0.53
CA THR A 476 -3.47 -28.81 -0.83
C THR A 476 -2.90 -27.66 -1.67
N TRP A 477 -2.20 -28.02 -2.73
CA TRP A 477 -1.78 -27.05 -3.74
C TRP A 477 -1.79 -27.70 -5.11
N GLU A 478 -1.97 -26.87 -6.12
CA GLU A 478 -1.83 -27.28 -7.50
C GLU A 478 -1.24 -26.12 -8.32
N MET A 479 -0.44 -26.47 -9.31
CA MET A 479 -0.02 -25.56 -10.37
C MET A 479 -0.87 -25.83 -11.60
N LYS A 480 -1.45 -24.79 -12.18
CA LYS A 480 -2.22 -24.92 -13.42
C LYS A 480 -1.30 -25.44 -14.53
N LYS A 481 -1.78 -26.46 -15.23
CA LYS A 481 -1.02 -27.08 -16.31
C LYS A 481 -0.58 -26.07 -17.37
N ASP A 482 0.67 -26.18 -17.83
CA ASP A 482 1.28 -25.30 -18.83
C ASP A 482 1.17 -23.81 -18.47
N SER A 483 1.29 -23.49 -17.18
CA SER A 483 1.16 -22.13 -16.63
C SER A 483 2.00 -21.97 -15.37
N TYR A 484 2.18 -20.74 -14.95
CA TYR A 484 2.83 -20.35 -13.69
C TYR A 484 1.85 -20.11 -12.53
N TYR A 485 0.55 -20.23 -12.79
CA TYR A 485 -0.45 -20.01 -11.75
C TYR A 485 -0.48 -21.13 -10.73
N VAL A 486 -0.68 -20.76 -9.47
CA VAL A 486 -0.74 -21.68 -8.33
C VAL A 486 -2.00 -21.40 -7.50
N HIS A 487 -2.65 -22.47 -7.07
CA HIS A 487 -3.69 -22.46 -6.05
C HIS A 487 -3.17 -23.19 -4.81
N ILE A 488 -3.33 -22.57 -3.64
CA ILE A 488 -2.85 -23.13 -2.36
C ILE A 488 -3.99 -23.02 -1.35
N THR A 489 -4.38 -24.15 -0.76
CA THR A 489 -5.22 -24.18 0.43
C THR A 489 -4.32 -24.27 1.67
N TYR A 490 -4.46 -23.30 2.57
CA TYR A 490 -3.66 -23.18 3.77
C TYR A 490 -4.51 -22.65 4.92
N LYS A 491 -4.52 -23.37 6.06
CA LYS A 491 -5.39 -23.03 7.20
C LYS A 491 -6.85 -22.78 6.80
N GLU A 492 -7.41 -23.66 5.97
CA GLU A 492 -8.79 -23.60 5.48
C GLU A 492 -9.11 -22.35 4.61
N LYS A 493 -8.09 -21.57 4.25
CA LYS A 493 -8.21 -20.44 3.29
C LYS A 493 -7.65 -20.85 1.94
N GLU A 494 -8.26 -20.32 0.90
CA GLU A 494 -7.83 -20.50 -0.48
C GLU A 494 -7.04 -19.27 -0.93
N TYR A 495 -5.91 -19.50 -1.59
CA TYR A 495 -5.05 -18.49 -2.17
C TYR A 495 -4.78 -18.83 -3.63
N SER A 496 -4.83 -17.82 -4.49
CA SER A 496 -4.49 -17.90 -5.90
C SER A 496 -3.33 -16.97 -6.20
N GLY A 497 -2.35 -17.46 -6.98
CA GLY A 497 -1.14 -16.68 -7.20
C GLY A 497 -0.26 -17.21 -8.31
N VAL A 498 1.03 -16.93 -8.19
CA VAL A 498 2.04 -17.24 -9.22
C VAL A 498 3.31 -17.82 -8.63
N PHE A 499 3.97 -18.72 -9.39
CA PHE A 499 5.38 -19.06 -9.19
C PHE A 499 6.26 -18.16 -10.05
N CYS A 500 7.42 -17.77 -9.54
CA CYS A 500 8.42 -17.03 -10.28
C CYS A 500 9.84 -17.42 -9.82
N GLU A 501 10.74 -17.73 -10.77
CA GLU A 501 12.17 -17.76 -10.47
C GLU A 501 12.67 -16.33 -10.32
N MET A 502 13.36 -16.04 -9.22
CA MET A 502 13.93 -14.72 -8.95
C MET A 502 15.26 -14.83 -8.18
N LYS A 503 15.91 -13.72 -7.94
CA LYS A 503 17.04 -13.66 -7.02
C LYS A 503 16.57 -13.11 -5.68
N ASP A 504 17.13 -13.65 -4.60
CA ASP A 504 16.98 -13.09 -3.28
C ASP A 504 17.85 -11.82 -3.10
N GLU A 505 17.81 -11.20 -1.93
CA GLU A 505 18.57 -9.99 -1.64
C GLU A 505 20.10 -10.18 -1.73
N ALA A 506 20.60 -11.40 -1.49
CA ALA A 506 22.01 -11.76 -1.64
C ALA A 506 22.39 -12.21 -3.07
N GLY A 507 21.46 -12.13 -4.02
CA GLY A 507 21.66 -12.54 -5.40
C GLY A 507 21.61 -14.05 -5.65
N THR A 508 21.12 -14.85 -4.67
CA THR A 508 20.96 -16.29 -4.81
C THR A 508 19.69 -16.58 -5.62
N PRO A 509 19.77 -17.43 -6.69
CA PRO A 509 18.57 -17.85 -7.39
C PRO A 509 17.65 -18.68 -6.48
N VAL A 510 16.37 -18.33 -6.47
CA VAL A 510 15.33 -18.96 -5.67
C VAL A 510 14.06 -19.16 -6.50
N MET A 511 13.26 -20.17 -6.12
CA MET A 511 11.88 -20.28 -6.57
C MET A 511 10.99 -19.57 -5.56
N ALA A 512 10.28 -18.55 -5.99
CA ALA A 512 9.29 -17.88 -5.18
C ALA A 512 7.88 -18.26 -5.62
N PHE A 513 6.95 -18.25 -4.68
CA PHE A 513 5.53 -18.06 -4.98
C PHE A 513 4.97 -16.88 -4.22
N THR A 514 4.00 -16.22 -4.81
CA THR A 514 3.16 -15.24 -4.13
C THR A 514 1.72 -15.52 -4.48
N ALA A 515 0.87 -15.56 -3.46
CA ALA A 515 -0.54 -15.84 -3.64
C ALA A 515 -1.39 -15.01 -2.69
N VAL A 516 -2.60 -14.69 -3.13
CA VAL A 516 -3.52 -13.81 -2.42
C VAL A 516 -4.87 -14.49 -2.24
N GLY A 517 -5.50 -14.24 -1.09
CA GLY A 517 -6.82 -14.79 -0.77
C GLY A 517 -7.40 -14.15 0.48
N SER A 518 -8.70 -13.89 0.49
CA SER A 518 -9.38 -13.25 1.63
C SER A 518 -8.71 -11.96 2.12
N ASN A 519 -8.22 -11.12 1.19
CA ASN A 519 -7.49 -9.88 1.44
C ASN A 519 -6.10 -10.05 2.08
N GLU A 520 -5.58 -11.26 2.19
CA GLU A 520 -4.23 -11.56 2.69
C GLU A 520 -3.30 -11.96 1.55
N SER A 521 -2.00 -11.67 1.71
CA SER A 521 -0.94 -12.19 0.83
C SER A 521 -0.08 -13.18 1.59
N ILE A 522 0.28 -14.28 0.93
CA ILE A 522 1.31 -15.21 1.39
C ILE A 522 2.46 -15.24 0.38
N TRP A 523 3.69 -15.19 0.89
CA TRP A 523 4.90 -15.28 0.08
C TRP A 523 5.74 -16.46 0.52
N GLY A 524 6.20 -17.27 -0.41
CA GLY A 524 7.07 -18.40 -0.13
C GLY A 524 8.33 -18.34 -0.96
N VAL A 525 9.47 -18.70 -0.35
CA VAL A 525 10.79 -18.73 -1.00
C VAL A 525 11.43 -20.07 -0.75
N LYS A 526 11.87 -20.74 -1.82
CA LYS A 526 12.58 -22.03 -1.81
C LYS A 526 14.00 -21.83 -2.34
N TYR A 527 14.98 -22.28 -1.55
CA TYR A 527 16.40 -22.29 -1.89
C TYR A 527 16.86 -23.57 -2.55
#